data_dba36aded68c6896d6326cd56fa47c9c
#
_entry.id   dba36aded68c6896d6326cd56fa47c9c
#
_cell.length_a   1.000
_cell.length_b   1.000
_cell.length_c   1.000
_cell.angle_alpha   90.00
_cell.angle_beta   90.00
_cell.angle_gamma   90.00
#
_symmetry.space_group_name_H-M   'P 1'
#
loop_
_entity.id
_entity.type
_entity.pdbx_description
1 polymer ?
#
loop_
_entity_poly.entity_id
_entity_poly.type
_entity_poly.pdbx_seq_one_letter_code
_entity_poly.pdbx_strand_id
1 'polypeptide(L)'
;METIQKNKIYEEQFLLLAFISIVTFKIVMLPQYLVSTASNNSYMVMFFMVAIEVMMLTVVYGIAKNGSILEQDIPKWLKGALAILVFVSSIIKCTVRGSEGIAYISTSLYANVSWAFITLALVMACIYIAQKGGKVLARSAQIFFWIIAFAVAFFMIFSQINLDPLNLKPFKISGDLAIAGDKYLMWFGDFTPLLFVTVVPSKNHGKKRLAIWTALAVLCVFLFTVGLLLIFICTFGNAGELMGNAFLNVSSLNKIFFMIGSADLPTVLSWLVMYIVKFSLLLYAMTSCAKFFFGDKVIVSLICGAIVYCIICFGIGNLNTNYTLATSWLRYLMVSIEFAVVVAAYIAMRVSQSKKQKQQNTQSENLAQPSATQADKAQGEI
;
A
#
# COMPACT_ATOMS: atom_id res chain seq x y z
N MET A 1 5.09 -26.24 7.28
CA MET A 1 3.63 -26.09 7.10
C MET A 1 3.02 -24.91 7.88
N GLU A 2 3.46 -24.60 9.09
CA GLU A 2 2.93 -23.46 9.89
C GLU A 2 3.12 -22.07 9.25
N THR A 3 4.23 -21.81 8.58
CA THR A 3 4.50 -20.52 7.90
C THR A 3 3.55 -20.24 6.76
N ILE A 4 3.06 -21.26 6.04
CA ILE A 4 2.13 -21.12 4.92
C ILE A 4 0.74 -20.68 5.40
N GLN A 5 0.30 -21.09 6.59
CA GLN A 5 -0.99 -20.66 7.15
C GLN A 5 -0.99 -19.20 7.65
N LYS A 6 0.17 -18.66 8.03
CA LYS A 6 0.31 -17.29 8.57
C LYS A 6 0.10 -16.20 7.51
N ASN A 7 0.27 -16.50 6.23
CA ASN A 7 0.22 -15.53 5.15
C ASN A 7 -1.08 -15.58 4.31
N LYS A 8 -1.99 -16.49 4.63
CA LYS A 8 -3.27 -16.63 3.91
C LYS A 8 -4.28 -15.62 4.42
N ILE A 9 -4.78 -14.76 3.53
CA ILE A 9 -5.78 -13.74 3.81
C ILE A 9 -6.97 -13.88 2.86
N TYR A 10 -8.13 -13.38 3.27
CA TYR A 10 -9.31 -13.36 2.42
C TYR A 10 -9.26 -12.17 1.44
N GLU A 11 -10.00 -12.29 0.33
CA GLU A 11 -10.08 -11.26 -0.72
C GLU A 11 -10.46 -9.89 -0.16
N GLU A 12 -11.42 -9.83 0.77
CA GLU A 12 -11.85 -8.60 1.43
C GLU A 12 -10.72 -7.94 2.24
N GLN A 13 -9.97 -8.75 2.97
CA GLN A 13 -8.82 -8.29 3.75
C GLN A 13 -7.70 -7.75 2.87
N PHE A 14 -7.48 -8.38 1.70
CA PHE A 14 -6.53 -7.89 0.72
C PHE A 14 -6.94 -6.52 0.18
N LEU A 15 -8.21 -6.34 -0.18
CA LEU A 15 -8.73 -5.06 -0.67
C LEU A 15 -8.59 -3.94 0.36
N LEU A 16 -8.81 -4.25 1.65
CA LEU A 16 -8.61 -3.27 2.73
C LEU A 16 -7.14 -2.90 2.92
N LEU A 17 -6.23 -3.87 2.88
CA LEU A 17 -4.79 -3.60 2.91
C LEU A 17 -4.34 -2.75 1.72
N ALA A 18 -4.86 -3.06 0.53
CA ALA A 18 -4.59 -2.30 -0.69
C ALA A 18 -5.10 -0.86 -0.59
N PHE A 19 -6.33 -0.66 -0.09
CA PHE A 19 -6.90 0.65 0.18
C PHE A 19 -5.99 1.47 1.12
N ILE A 20 -5.62 0.92 2.26
CA ILE A 20 -4.73 1.59 3.22
C ILE A 20 -3.37 1.88 2.58
N SER A 21 -2.83 0.95 1.79
CA SER A 21 -1.54 1.12 1.11
C SER A 21 -1.54 2.27 0.10
N ILE A 22 -2.65 2.50 -0.59
CA ILE A 22 -2.80 3.57 -1.59
C ILE A 22 -3.09 4.91 -0.92
N VAL A 23 -3.98 4.96 0.06
CA VAL A 23 -4.60 6.20 0.53
C VAL A 23 -3.78 6.93 1.60
N THR A 24 -3.15 6.21 2.53
CA THR A 24 -2.64 6.75 3.81
C THR A 24 -1.85 8.05 3.72
N PHE A 25 -0.87 8.15 2.82
CA PHE A 25 -0.02 9.34 2.73
C PHE A 25 -0.55 10.39 1.75
N LYS A 26 -1.41 9.99 0.82
CA LYS A 26 -1.98 10.92 -0.16
C LYS A 26 -2.92 11.95 0.44
N ILE A 27 -3.60 11.59 1.53
CA ILE A 27 -4.55 12.49 2.17
C ILE A 27 -3.89 13.58 3.01
N VAL A 28 -2.61 13.45 3.34
CA VAL A 28 -1.91 14.40 4.22
C VAL A 28 -1.12 15.44 3.42
N MET A 29 -0.12 14.99 2.68
CA MET A 29 0.86 15.88 2.05
C MET A 29 0.58 16.17 0.57
N LEU A 30 0.11 15.15 -0.17
CA LEU A 30 -0.04 15.24 -1.62
C LEU A 30 -0.93 16.40 -2.09
N PRO A 31 -2.08 16.74 -1.44
CA PRO A 31 -2.93 17.83 -1.90
C PRO A 31 -2.20 19.16 -2.00
N GLN A 32 -1.41 19.53 -1.01
CA GLN A 32 -0.60 20.75 -1.01
C GLN A 32 0.33 20.80 -2.22
N TYR A 33 1.06 19.69 -2.48
CA TYR A 33 2.03 19.65 -3.59
C TYR A 33 1.40 19.68 -4.96
N LEU A 34 0.24 19.09 -5.11
CA LEU A 34 -0.50 19.15 -6.36
C LEU A 34 -1.06 20.55 -6.60
N VAL A 35 -1.62 21.19 -5.58
CA VAL A 35 -2.15 22.55 -5.67
C VAL A 35 -1.04 23.56 -5.93
N SER A 36 0.13 23.44 -5.29
CA SER A 36 1.28 24.32 -5.52
C SER A 36 1.84 24.24 -6.96
N THR A 37 1.48 23.20 -7.72
CA THR A 37 2.03 22.96 -9.06
C THR A 37 0.99 23.15 -10.16
N ALA A 38 -0.19 22.57 -10.00
CA ALA A 38 -1.26 22.59 -11.00
C ALA A 38 -2.46 23.41 -10.54
N SER A 39 -2.35 24.12 -9.41
CA SER A 39 -3.42 24.93 -8.84
C SER A 39 -4.75 24.15 -8.79
N ASN A 40 -5.81 24.76 -9.29
CA ASN A 40 -7.16 24.17 -9.26
C ASN A 40 -7.34 22.95 -10.17
N ASN A 41 -6.41 22.67 -11.12
CA ASN A 41 -6.48 21.51 -12.01
C ASN A 41 -5.83 20.23 -11.45
N SER A 42 -5.30 20.30 -10.24
CA SER A 42 -4.59 19.19 -9.58
C SER A 42 -5.45 17.93 -9.40
N TYR A 43 -6.78 18.06 -9.31
CA TYR A 43 -7.70 16.91 -9.24
C TYR A 43 -7.66 16.02 -10.50
N MET A 44 -7.37 16.58 -11.68
CA MET A 44 -7.21 15.79 -12.91
C MET A 44 -6.01 14.85 -12.79
N VAL A 45 -4.86 15.37 -12.32
CA VAL A 45 -3.66 14.56 -12.10
C VAL A 45 -3.95 13.44 -11.10
N MET A 46 -4.62 13.79 -9.99
CA MET A 46 -4.99 12.81 -8.98
C MET A 46 -5.87 11.70 -9.57
N PHE A 47 -6.87 12.06 -10.37
CA PHE A 47 -7.77 11.11 -11.00
C PHE A 47 -7.03 10.12 -11.90
N PHE A 48 -6.19 10.62 -12.83
CA PHE A 48 -5.44 9.77 -13.77
C PHE A 48 -4.44 8.87 -13.05
N MET A 49 -3.72 9.42 -12.08
CA MET A 49 -2.70 8.66 -11.37
C MET A 49 -3.31 7.58 -10.46
N VAL A 50 -4.43 7.87 -9.80
CA VAL A 50 -5.17 6.86 -9.02
C VAL A 50 -5.73 5.77 -9.95
N ALA A 51 -6.17 6.11 -11.16
CA ALA A 51 -6.60 5.10 -12.14
C ALA A 51 -5.46 4.13 -12.51
N ILE A 52 -4.24 4.66 -12.73
CA ILE A 52 -3.05 3.82 -12.98
C ILE A 52 -2.76 2.90 -11.78
N GLU A 53 -2.86 3.42 -10.56
CA GLU A 53 -2.66 2.62 -9.36
C GLU A 53 -3.70 1.51 -9.18
N VAL A 54 -4.96 1.78 -9.51
CA VAL A 54 -6.01 0.76 -9.50
C VAL A 54 -5.74 -0.32 -10.55
N MET A 55 -5.24 0.03 -11.74
CA MET A 55 -4.79 -0.96 -12.72
C MET A 55 -3.63 -1.81 -12.19
N MET A 56 -2.62 -1.19 -11.58
CA MET A 56 -1.52 -1.92 -10.93
C MET A 56 -2.03 -2.87 -9.83
N LEU A 57 -3.00 -2.42 -9.04
CA LEU A 57 -3.61 -3.24 -7.99
C LEU A 57 -4.29 -4.49 -8.55
N THR A 58 -4.95 -4.40 -9.71
CA THR A 58 -5.58 -5.58 -10.34
C THR A 58 -4.55 -6.63 -10.75
N VAL A 59 -3.37 -6.20 -11.22
CA VAL A 59 -2.25 -7.10 -11.54
C VAL A 59 -1.71 -7.77 -10.28
N VAL A 60 -1.46 -6.98 -9.23
CA VAL A 60 -0.95 -7.48 -7.93
C VAL A 60 -1.94 -8.45 -7.28
N TYR A 61 -3.24 -8.17 -7.34
CA TYR A 61 -4.28 -9.09 -6.89
C TYR A 61 -4.24 -10.42 -7.67
N GLY A 62 -4.09 -10.37 -8.99
CA GLY A 62 -3.94 -11.55 -9.83
C GLY A 62 -2.73 -12.41 -9.43
N ILE A 63 -1.62 -11.79 -9.06
CA ILE A 63 -0.41 -12.49 -8.57
C ILE A 63 -0.68 -13.11 -7.20
N ALA A 64 -1.19 -12.33 -6.24
CA ALA A 64 -1.43 -12.76 -4.86
C ALA A 64 -2.44 -13.91 -4.76
N LYS A 65 -3.38 -14.01 -5.70
CA LYS A 65 -4.33 -15.12 -5.80
C LYS A 65 -3.66 -16.46 -6.13
N ASN A 66 -2.50 -16.43 -6.79
CA ASN A 66 -1.73 -17.64 -7.10
C ASN A 66 -0.69 -17.99 -6.02
N GLY A 67 -0.69 -17.28 -4.92
CA GLY A 67 0.21 -17.45 -3.79
C GLY A 67 1.23 -16.33 -3.64
N SER A 68 1.86 -16.26 -2.46
CA SER A 68 2.96 -15.34 -2.18
C SER A 68 4.11 -15.56 -3.19
N ILE A 69 4.78 -14.48 -3.58
CA ILE A 69 5.90 -14.54 -4.54
C ILE A 69 7.01 -15.50 -4.08
N LEU A 70 7.21 -15.64 -2.78
CA LEU A 70 8.21 -16.58 -2.22
C LEU A 70 7.75 -18.05 -2.26
N GLU A 71 6.43 -18.30 -2.32
CA GLU A 71 5.85 -19.65 -2.34
C GLU A 71 5.66 -20.20 -3.76
N GLN A 72 5.68 -19.34 -4.78
CA GLN A 72 5.49 -19.75 -6.18
C GLN A 72 6.70 -20.57 -6.68
N ASP A 73 6.46 -21.52 -7.61
CA ASP A 73 7.51 -22.36 -8.23
C ASP A 73 8.31 -21.56 -9.28
N ILE A 74 9.07 -20.58 -8.82
CA ILE A 74 9.93 -19.71 -9.61
C ILE A 74 11.38 -20.11 -9.35
N PRO A 75 12.30 -19.94 -10.32
CA PRO A 75 13.72 -20.21 -10.11
C PRO A 75 14.29 -19.47 -8.88
N LYS A 76 15.10 -20.15 -8.08
CA LYS A 76 15.64 -19.60 -6.82
C LYS A 76 16.39 -18.29 -7.00
N TRP A 77 17.15 -18.16 -8.09
CA TRP A 77 17.89 -16.95 -8.40
C TRP A 77 16.97 -15.76 -8.65
N LEU A 78 15.82 -15.97 -9.34
CA LEU A 78 14.86 -14.90 -9.60
C LEU A 78 14.12 -14.50 -8.33
N LYS A 79 13.75 -15.46 -7.45
CA LYS A 79 13.21 -15.14 -6.11
C LYS A 79 14.19 -14.30 -5.30
N GLY A 80 15.48 -14.67 -5.33
CA GLY A 80 16.53 -13.92 -4.63
C GLY A 80 16.68 -12.51 -5.17
N ALA A 81 16.71 -12.32 -6.48
CA ALA A 81 16.80 -11.01 -7.10
C ALA A 81 15.59 -10.12 -6.75
N LEU A 82 14.35 -10.66 -6.86
CA LEU A 82 13.15 -9.94 -6.48
C LEU A 82 13.13 -9.59 -4.98
N ALA A 83 13.56 -10.52 -4.12
CA ALA A 83 13.64 -10.27 -2.68
C ALA A 83 14.64 -9.16 -2.35
N ILE A 84 15.80 -9.09 -3.01
CA ILE A 84 16.78 -8.00 -2.83
C ILE A 84 16.18 -6.66 -3.28
N LEU A 85 15.55 -6.59 -4.45
CA LEU A 85 14.93 -5.36 -4.95
C LEU A 85 13.84 -4.86 -4.01
N VAL A 86 12.97 -5.76 -3.52
CA VAL A 86 11.93 -5.39 -2.56
C VAL A 86 12.51 -5.00 -1.21
N PHE A 87 13.55 -5.67 -0.74
CA PHE A 87 14.22 -5.33 0.51
C PHE A 87 14.79 -3.90 0.48
N VAL A 88 15.54 -3.56 -0.58
CA VAL A 88 16.10 -2.21 -0.79
C VAL A 88 14.99 -1.15 -0.92
N SER A 89 13.98 -1.42 -1.75
CA SER A 89 12.82 -0.54 -1.90
C SER A 89 12.09 -0.32 -0.58
N SER A 90 11.90 -1.38 0.22
CA SER A 90 11.24 -1.30 1.52
C SER A 90 12.03 -0.47 2.53
N ILE A 91 13.37 -0.56 2.55
CA ILE A 91 14.21 0.30 3.40
C ILE A 91 13.99 1.77 3.05
N ILE A 92 14.10 2.10 1.76
CA ILE A 92 13.93 3.48 1.28
C ILE A 92 12.54 4.00 1.64
N LYS A 93 11.50 3.21 1.37
CA LYS A 93 10.11 3.59 1.67
C LYS A 93 9.84 3.70 3.16
N CYS A 94 10.33 2.76 3.98
CA CYS A 94 10.21 2.86 5.43
C CYS A 94 10.87 4.13 5.96
N THR A 95 12.03 4.50 5.42
CA THR A 95 12.74 5.72 5.84
C THR A 95 11.95 6.97 5.46
N VAL A 96 11.53 7.10 4.20
CA VAL A 96 10.78 8.28 3.71
C VAL A 96 9.43 8.37 4.40
N ARG A 97 8.64 7.29 4.38
CA ARG A 97 7.31 7.27 5.01
C ARG A 97 7.37 7.37 6.52
N GLY A 98 8.41 6.77 7.13
CA GLY A 98 8.67 6.92 8.55
C GLY A 98 8.89 8.37 8.94
N SER A 99 9.76 9.08 8.23
CA SER A 99 10.05 10.50 8.49
C SER A 99 8.82 11.39 8.31
N GLU A 100 8.05 11.20 7.22
CA GLU A 100 6.80 11.93 6.98
C GLU A 100 5.78 11.71 8.11
N GLY A 101 5.59 10.45 8.51
CA GLY A 101 4.64 10.12 9.57
C GLY A 101 5.05 10.68 10.93
N ILE A 102 6.33 10.63 11.27
CA ILE A 102 6.85 11.19 12.52
C ILE A 102 6.71 12.71 12.53
N ALA A 103 7.01 13.37 11.39
CA ALA A 103 6.80 14.81 11.25
C ALA A 103 5.35 15.18 11.50
N TYR A 104 4.41 14.45 10.91
CA TYR A 104 2.98 14.68 11.11
C TYR A 104 2.56 14.47 12.57
N ILE A 105 3.01 13.39 13.22
CA ILE A 105 2.69 13.09 14.62
C ILE A 105 3.29 14.16 15.55
N SER A 106 4.54 14.58 15.33
CA SER A 106 5.22 15.58 16.16
C SER A 106 4.55 16.95 16.05
N THR A 107 4.10 17.33 14.85
CA THR A 107 3.44 18.63 14.65
C THR A 107 2.00 18.65 15.13
N SER A 108 1.28 17.50 15.04
CA SER A 108 -0.16 17.44 15.32
C SER A 108 -0.52 17.01 16.73
N LEU A 109 0.31 16.16 17.38
CA LEU A 109 -0.03 15.56 18.69
C LEU A 109 1.00 15.86 19.78
N TYR A 110 2.30 15.85 19.45
CA TYR A 110 3.38 15.81 20.45
C TYR A 110 4.51 16.78 20.15
N ALA A 111 4.19 18.09 20.06
CA ALA A 111 5.17 19.11 19.72
C ALA A 111 6.42 19.16 20.64
N ASN A 112 6.29 18.70 21.89
CA ASN A 112 7.37 18.75 22.90
C ASN A 112 8.06 17.39 23.14
N VAL A 113 7.68 16.33 22.41
CA VAL A 113 8.28 15.00 22.58
C VAL A 113 9.39 14.80 21.57
N SER A 114 10.52 14.25 22.02
CA SER A 114 11.63 13.89 21.14
C SER A 114 11.14 12.93 20.04
N TRP A 115 11.37 13.31 18.80
CA TRP A 115 10.98 12.51 17.64
C TRP A 115 11.66 11.14 17.59
N ALA A 116 12.86 10.99 18.18
CA ALA A 116 13.51 9.71 18.32
C ALA A 116 12.72 8.73 19.21
N PHE A 117 12.09 9.24 20.26
CA PHE A 117 11.23 8.43 21.13
C PHE A 117 9.94 8.01 20.41
N ILE A 118 9.32 8.94 19.68
CA ILE A 118 8.13 8.63 18.84
C ILE A 118 8.48 7.55 17.81
N THR A 119 9.63 7.71 17.14
CA THR A 119 10.13 6.74 16.15
C THR A 119 10.34 5.36 16.77
N LEU A 120 10.95 5.29 17.96
CA LEU A 120 11.20 4.02 18.64
C LEU A 120 9.88 3.31 18.96
N ALA A 121 8.95 4.00 19.58
CA ALA A 121 7.64 3.43 19.94
C ALA A 121 6.89 2.92 18.71
N LEU A 122 6.88 3.70 17.63
CA LEU A 122 6.21 3.36 16.38
C LEU A 122 6.86 2.13 15.72
N VAL A 123 8.19 2.14 15.55
CA VAL A 123 8.91 1.03 14.91
C VAL A 123 8.74 -0.25 15.70
N MET A 124 8.79 -0.21 17.04
CA MET A 124 8.57 -1.38 17.91
C MET A 124 7.16 -1.94 17.74
N ALA A 125 6.13 -1.10 17.75
CA ALA A 125 4.75 -1.53 17.54
C ALA A 125 4.56 -2.17 16.15
N CYS A 126 5.09 -1.53 15.10
CA CYS A 126 4.95 -2.02 13.73
C CYS A 126 5.73 -3.31 13.48
N ILE A 127 6.93 -3.48 14.06
CA ILE A 127 7.68 -4.74 14.00
C ILE A 127 6.91 -5.86 14.69
N TYR A 128 6.34 -5.60 15.86
CA TYR A 128 5.55 -6.60 16.55
C TYR A 128 4.40 -7.11 15.68
N ILE A 129 3.67 -6.21 15.00
CA ILE A 129 2.60 -6.59 14.06
C ILE A 129 3.18 -7.36 12.87
N ALA A 130 4.27 -6.89 12.27
CA ALA A 130 4.92 -7.52 11.12
C ALA A 130 5.41 -8.96 11.42
N GLN A 131 5.93 -9.20 12.62
CA GLN A 131 6.38 -10.54 13.05
C GLN A 131 5.25 -11.57 13.14
N LYS A 132 4.03 -11.13 13.46
CA LYS A 132 2.86 -12.03 13.54
C LYS A 132 2.37 -12.50 12.17
N GLY A 133 2.86 -11.90 11.08
CA GLY A 133 2.59 -12.30 9.71
C GLY A 133 1.40 -11.60 9.04
N GLY A 134 1.25 -11.85 7.73
CA GLY A 134 0.26 -11.17 6.88
C GLY A 134 -1.19 -11.34 7.34
N LYS A 135 -1.54 -12.46 7.97
CA LYS A 135 -2.89 -12.71 8.47
C LYS A 135 -3.29 -11.77 9.63
N VAL A 136 -2.35 -11.52 10.57
CA VAL A 136 -2.62 -10.60 11.69
C VAL A 136 -2.72 -9.16 11.16
N LEU A 137 -1.84 -8.79 10.26
CA LEU A 137 -1.84 -7.48 9.61
C LEU A 137 -3.16 -7.22 8.86
N ALA A 138 -3.66 -8.21 8.13
CA ALA A 138 -4.92 -8.13 7.42
C ALA A 138 -6.14 -8.04 8.35
N ARG A 139 -6.11 -8.75 9.50
CA ARG A 139 -7.14 -8.63 10.53
C ARG A 139 -7.11 -7.27 11.22
N SER A 140 -5.93 -6.75 11.52
CA SER A 140 -5.80 -5.39 12.05
C SER A 140 -6.40 -4.37 11.10
N ALA A 141 -6.12 -4.46 9.80
CA ALA A 141 -6.72 -3.60 8.78
C ALA A 141 -8.25 -3.71 8.77
N GLN A 142 -8.81 -4.90 8.95
CA GLN A 142 -10.26 -5.12 8.98
C GLN A 142 -10.92 -4.51 10.22
N ILE A 143 -10.32 -4.64 11.39
CA ILE A 143 -10.83 -4.05 12.63
C ILE A 143 -10.79 -2.51 12.53
N PHE A 144 -9.68 -1.98 12.06
CA PHE A 144 -9.46 -0.54 11.96
C PHE A 144 -10.28 0.11 10.83
N PHE A 145 -10.67 -0.65 9.83
CA PHE A 145 -11.47 -0.13 8.72
C PHE A 145 -12.75 0.57 9.18
N TRP A 146 -13.45 0.01 10.16
CA TRP A 146 -14.68 0.64 10.68
C TRP A 146 -14.41 1.97 11.37
N ILE A 147 -13.30 2.08 12.09
CA ILE A 147 -12.85 3.33 12.70
C ILE A 147 -12.53 4.37 11.63
N ILE A 148 -11.79 3.95 10.59
CA ILE A 148 -11.44 4.79 9.46
C ILE A 148 -12.69 5.23 8.70
N ALA A 149 -13.58 4.30 8.38
CA ALA A 149 -14.81 4.57 7.65
C ALA A 149 -15.70 5.56 8.41
N PHE A 150 -15.85 5.40 9.74
CA PHE A 150 -16.58 6.33 10.58
C PHE A 150 -15.94 7.72 10.57
N ALA A 151 -14.63 7.81 10.82
CA ALA A 151 -13.91 9.09 10.86
C ALA A 151 -13.99 9.84 9.53
N VAL A 152 -13.97 9.11 8.42
CA VAL A 152 -14.09 9.69 7.08
C VAL A 152 -15.50 10.13 6.76
N ALA A 153 -16.50 9.31 7.05
CA ALA A 153 -17.89 9.73 6.89
C ALA A 153 -18.16 11.01 7.71
N PHE A 154 -17.65 11.04 8.92
CA PHE A 154 -17.70 12.21 9.78
C PHE A 154 -17.00 13.42 9.14
N PHE A 155 -15.75 13.25 8.70
CA PHE A 155 -15.01 14.29 7.99
C PHE A 155 -15.76 14.79 6.75
N MET A 156 -16.26 13.90 5.91
CA MET A 156 -16.96 14.25 4.67
C MET A 156 -18.26 15.03 4.95
N ILE A 157 -18.99 14.67 5.98
CA ILE A 157 -20.24 15.37 6.34
C ILE A 157 -19.95 16.80 6.84
N PHE A 158 -18.98 16.94 7.73
CA PHE A 158 -18.70 18.24 8.34
C PHE A 158 -17.85 19.17 7.47
N SER A 159 -17.06 18.67 6.54
CA SER A 159 -16.27 19.49 5.62
C SER A 159 -17.14 20.29 4.62
N GLN A 160 -18.42 19.94 4.46
CA GLN A 160 -19.33 20.64 3.54
C GLN A 160 -19.63 22.10 3.94
N ILE A 161 -19.37 22.47 5.19
CA ILE A 161 -19.77 23.77 5.75
C ILE A 161 -19.00 24.94 5.13
N ASN A 162 -17.73 24.72 4.72
CA ASN A 162 -16.82 25.77 4.26
C ASN A 162 -16.44 25.63 2.77
N LEU A 163 -17.24 24.96 1.96
CA LEU A 163 -16.91 24.73 0.55
C LEU A 163 -17.30 25.92 -0.32
N ASP A 164 -16.35 26.42 -1.11
CA ASP A 164 -16.59 27.32 -2.21
C ASP A 164 -16.26 26.64 -3.56
N PRO A 165 -17.26 26.18 -4.31
CA PRO A 165 -17.05 25.53 -5.60
C PRO A 165 -16.41 26.45 -6.67
N LEU A 166 -16.45 27.77 -6.47
CA LEU A 166 -15.81 28.72 -7.38
C LEU A 166 -14.27 28.56 -7.40
N ASN A 167 -13.71 28.07 -6.31
CA ASN A 167 -12.29 27.76 -6.23
C ASN A 167 -11.82 26.65 -7.20
N LEU A 168 -12.73 25.89 -7.81
CA LEU A 168 -12.39 24.93 -8.87
C LEU A 168 -12.17 25.57 -10.24
N LYS A 169 -12.49 26.84 -10.42
CA LYS A 169 -12.30 27.57 -11.67
C LYS A 169 -10.96 28.31 -11.68
N PRO A 170 -10.33 28.53 -12.86
CA PRO A 170 -10.73 28.10 -14.19
C PRO A 170 -10.26 26.68 -14.52
N PHE A 171 -11.04 25.97 -15.33
CA PHE A 171 -10.64 24.68 -15.91
C PHE A 171 -9.70 24.92 -17.10
N LYS A 172 -8.40 24.97 -16.87
CA LYS A 172 -7.41 25.18 -17.93
C LYS A 172 -6.39 24.05 -17.91
N ILE A 173 -6.33 23.28 -18.99
CA ILE A 173 -5.27 22.29 -19.16
C ILE A 173 -3.99 23.07 -19.47
N SER A 174 -3.04 23.05 -18.53
CA SER A 174 -1.73 23.69 -18.65
C SER A 174 -0.61 22.65 -18.64
N GLY A 175 0.59 23.02 -19.06
CA GLY A 175 1.78 22.18 -19.01
C GLY A 175 2.18 21.75 -17.57
N ASP A 176 1.66 22.43 -16.57
CA ASP A 176 1.91 22.17 -15.15
C ASP A 176 1.35 20.82 -14.68
N LEU A 177 0.40 20.23 -15.44
CA LEU A 177 -0.14 18.89 -15.14
C LEU A 177 0.94 17.81 -15.20
N ALA A 178 1.91 17.91 -16.12
CA ALA A 178 3.03 16.97 -16.20
C ALA A 178 3.95 17.08 -14.98
N ILE A 179 4.22 18.31 -14.53
CA ILE A 179 5.04 18.57 -13.32
C ILE A 179 4.31 18.09 -12.07
N ALA A 180 3.01 18.28 -11.98
CA ALA A 180 2.19 17.79 -10.89
C ALA A 180 2.14 16.24 -10.87
N GLY A 181 2.05 15.61 -12.04
CA GLY A 181 2.15 14.16 -12.19
C GLY A 181 3.50 13.63 -11.71
N ASP A 182 4.58 14.33 -12.03
CA ASP A 182 5.91 14.01 -11.56
C ASP A 182 6.02 14.11 -10.01
N LYS A 183 5.46 15.14 -9.40
CA LYS A 183 5.39 15.26 -7.93
C LYS A 183 4.55 14.15 -7.31
N TYR A 184 3.47 13.71 -7.98
CA TYR A 184 2.64 12.60 -7.49
C TYR A 184 3.43 11.30 -7.31
N LEU A 185 4.45 11.05 -8.14
CA LEU A 185 5.24 9.81 -8.10
C LEU A 185 5.84 9.53 -6.71
N MET A 186 6.12 10.56 -5.92
CA MET A 186 6.60 10.39 -4.57
C MET A 186 5.60 9.61 -3.68
N TRP A 187 4.31 9.83 -3.88
CA TRP A 187 3.22 9.19 -3.12
C TRP A 187 2.55 8.05 -3.88
N PHE A 188 3.19 7.56 -4.94
CA PHE A 188 2.70 6.37 -5.66
C PHE A 188 2.50 5.20 -4.70
N GLY A 189 1.44 4.40 -4.91
CA GLY A 189 1.06 3.32 -4.00
C GLY A 189 2.15 2.28 -3.78
N ASP A 190 2.16 1.69 -2.60
CA ASP A 190 3.14 0.68 -2.22
C ASP A 190 2.54 -0.71 -2.48
N PHE A 191 2.74 -1.25 -3.67
CA PHE A 191 2.15 -2.52 -4.13
C PHE A 191 3.04 -3.74 -3.85
N THR A 192 4.37 -3.57 -3.87
CA THR A 192 5.32 -4.67 -3.67
C THR A 192 5.12 -5.41 -2.36
N PRO A 193 4.76 -4.79 -1.22
CA PRO A 193 4.48 -5.51 0.01
C PRO A 193 3.29 -6.48 -0.08
N LEU A 194 2.31 -6.17 -0.92
CA LEU A 194 1.12 -7.00 -1.12
C LEU A 194 1.44 -8.32 -1.86
N LEU A 195 2.58 -8.42 -2.54
CA LEU A 195 3.03 -9.64 -3.20
C LEU A 195 3.48 -10.75 -2.22
N PHE A 196 3.66 -10.41 -0.95
CA PHE A 196 4.09 -11.35 0.09
C PHE A 196 2.92 -12.03 0.84
N VAL A 197 1.69 -11.65 0.51
CA VAL A 197 0.48 -12.29 1.05
C VAL A 197 -0.16 -13.19 0.01
N THR A 198 -0.80 -14.27 0.48
CA THR A 198 -1.54 -15.21 -0.36
C THR A 198 -3.02 -14.99 -0.20
N VAL A 199 -3.72 -14.65 -1.28
CA VAL A 199 -5.15 -14.44 -1.27
C VAL A 199 -5.89 -15.77 -1.45
N VAL A 200 -6.78 -16.07 -0.50
CA VAL A 200 -7.64 -17.27 -0.56
C VAL A 200 -9.07 -16.81 -0.82
N PRO A 201 -9.78 -17.46 -1.76
CA PRO A 201 -11.17 -17.15 -2.00
C PRO A 201 -12.00 -17.37 -0.74
N SER A 202 -12.88 -16.44 -0.42
CA SER A 202 -13.80 -16.58 0.70
C SER A 202 -14.81 -17.67 0.42
N LYS A 203 -14.90 -18.66 1.31
CA LYS A 203 -15.83 -19.80 1.17
C LYS A 203 -17.30 -19.38 1.10
N ASN A 204 -17.62 -18.21 1.62
CA ASN A 204 -19.01 -17.74 1.77
C ASN A 204 -19.48 -16.80 0.67
N HIS A 205 -18.63 -16.48 -0.33
CA HIS A 205 -18.94 -15.41 -1.27
C HIS A 205 -18.85 -15.88 -2.72
N GLY A 206 -20.00 -15.85 -3.41
CA GLY A 206 -20.07 -16.10 -4.85
C GLY A 206 -19.36 -15.00 -5.67
N LYS A 207 -19.00 -15.29 -6.93
CA LYS A 207 -18.30 -14.36 -7.84
C LYS A 207 -18.93 -12.95 -7.94
N LYS A 208 -20.28 -12.86 -7.86
CA LYS A 208 -20.99 -11.56 -7.88
C LYS A 208 -20.65 -10.67 -6.67
N ARG A 209 -20.58 -11.27 -5.48
CA ARG A 209 -20.28 -10.52 -4.26
C ARG A 209 -18.85 -10.00 -4.24
N LEU A 210 -17.90 -10.79 -4.75
CA LEU A 210 -16.53 -10.36 -4.93
C LEU A 210 -16.43 -9.16 -5.87
N ALA A 211 -17.12 -9.16 -7.01
CA ALA A 211 -17.12 -8.03 -7.93
C ALA A 211 -17.66 -6.75 -7.27
N ILE A 212 -18.71 -6.87 -6.44
CA ILE A 212 -19.27 -5.76 -5.68
C ILE A 212 -18.22 -5.20 -4.68
N TRP A 213 -17.55 -6.07 -3.91
CA TRP A 213 -16.52 -5.64 -2.97
C TRP A 213 -15.33 -4.98 -3.66
N THR A 214 -14.90 -5.51 -4.80
CA THR A 214 -13.82 -4.90 -5.60
C THR A 214 -14.24 -3.53 -6.11
N ALA A 215 -15.44 -3.40 -6.68
CA ALA A 215 -15.97 -2.12 -7.16
C ALA A 215 -16.09 -1.11 -6.02
N LEU A 216 -16.57 -1.54 -4.85
CA LEU A 216 -16.71 -0.70 -3.67
C LEU A 216 -15.34 -0.24 -3.14
N ALA A 217 -14.35 -1.12 -3.10
CA ALA A 217 -12.99 -0.75 -2.69
C ALA A 217 -12.36 0.27 -3.65
N VAL A 218 -12.51 0.08 -4.97
CA VAL A 218 -12.04 1.04 -5.98
C VAL A 218 -12.74 2.38 -5.81
N LEU A 219 -14.07 2.37 -5.65
CA LEU A 219 -14.85 3.58 -5.41
C LEU A 219 -14.38 4.31 -4.14
N CYS A 220 -14.14 3.58 -3.06
CA CYS A 220 -13.62 4.17 -1.83
C CYS A 220 -12.23 4.81 -2.03
N VAL A 221 -11.32 4.18 -2.79
CA VAL A 221 -10.02 4.78 -3.09
C VAL A 221 -10.20 6.11 -3.84
N PHE A 222 -11.05 6.16 -4.86
CA PHE A 222 -11.31 7.38 -5.62
C PHE A 222 -11.98 8.45 -4.76
N LEU A 223 -13.04 8.12 -4.05
CA LEU A 223 -13.75 9.07 -3.19
C LEU A 223 -12.82 9.65 -2.11
N PHE A 224 -11.99 8.81 -1.53
CA PHE A 224 -11.07 9.26 -0.49
C PHE A 224 -9.95 10.16 -1.02
N THR A 225 -9.33 9.79 -2.11
CA THR A 225 -8.17 10.52 -2.63
C THR A 225 -8.60 11.76 -3.43
N VAL A 226 -9.45 11.57 -4.42
CA VAL A 226 -9.91 12.66 -5.29
C VAL A 226 -10.92 13.55 -4.56
N GLY A 227 -11.86 12.95 -3.83
CA GLY A 227 -12.86 13.69 -3.07
C GLY A 227 -12.25 14.59 -2.00
N LEU A 228 -11.26 14.09 -1.25
CA LEU A 228 -10.56 14.90 -0.25
C LEU A 228 -9.76 16.03 -0.91
N LEU A 229 -9.11 15.79 -2.05
CA LEU A 229 -8.43 16.85 -2.79
C LEU A 229 -9.42 17.92 -3.29
N LEU A 230 -10.59 17.52 -3.80
CA LEU A 230 -11.63 18.48 -4.20
C LEU A 230 -12.12 19.31 -3.01
N ILE A 231 -12.38 18.69 -1.86
CA ILE A 231 -12.73 19.40 -0.62
C ILE A 231 -11.63 20.40 -0.25
N PHE A 232 -10.36 19.97 -0.30
CA PHE A 232 -9.22 20.82 0.00
C PHE A 232 -9.14 22.03 -0.93
N ILE A 233 -9.30 21.84 -2.24
CA ILE A 233 -9.31 22.94 -3.22
C ILE A 233 -10.52 23.85 -3.01
N CYS A 234 -11.71 23.30 -2.81
CA CYS A 234 -12.92 24.11 -2.55
C CYS A 234 -12.81 24.94 -1.27
N THR A 235 -12.10 24.44 -0.26
CA THR A 235 -11.93 25.13 1.01
C THR A 235 -10.87 26.22 0.95
N PHE A 236 -9.71 25.93 0.36
CA PHE A 236 -8.55 26.82 0.42
C PHE A 236 -8.21 27.51 -0.91
N GLY A 237 -8.71 27.00 -2.04
CA GLY A 237 -8.31 27.50 -3.37
C GLY A 237 -6.78 27.55 -3.53
N ASN A 238 -6.27 28.66 -4.03
CA ASN A 238 -4.83 28.86 -4.22
C ASN A 238 -4.05 28.96 -2.89
N ALA A 239 -4.69 29.34 -1.78
CA ALA A 239 -4.04 29.36 -0.47
C ALA A 239 -3.65 27.94 0.01
N GLY A 240 -4.19 26.90 -0.59
CA GLY A 240 -3.86 25.51 -0.30
C GLY A 240 -2.37 25.17 -0.51
N GLU A 241 -1.65 25.91 -1.35
CA GLU A 241 -0.20 25.72 -1.53
C GLU A 241 0.61 25.97 -0.26
N LEU A 242 0.11 26.82 0.65
CA LEU A 242 0.73 27.17 1.93
C LEU A 242 0.29 26.24 3.08
N MET A 243 -0.70 25.37 2.85
CA MET A 243 -1.32 24.52 3.86
C MET A 243 -0.70 23.13 3.91
N GLY A 244 0.28 22.90 4.79
CA GLY A 244 1.10 21.69 4.86
C GLY A 244 0.34 20.37 5.00
N ASN A 245 -0.54 20.26 5.97
CA ASN A 245 -1.24 19.01 6.29
C ASN A 245 -2.71 19.10 5.86
N ALA A 246 -2.99 18.78 4.60
CA ALA A 246 -4.31 19.01 3.99
C ALA A 246 -5.47 18.43 4.81
N PHE A 247 -5.36 17.17 5.24
CA PHE A 247 -6.41 16.49 5.99
C PHE A 247 -6.67 17.14 7.37
N LEU A 248 -5.58 17.54 8.05
CA LEU A 248 -5.68 18.24 9.33
C LEU A 248 -6.25 19.66 9.16
N ASN A 249 -5.74 20.41 8.19
CA ASN A 249 -6.15 21.79 7.98
C ASN A 249 -7.63 21.91 7.60
N VAL A 250 -8.16 20.99 6.78
CA VAL A 250 -9.60 20.95 6.49
C VAL A 250 -10.37 20.60 7.74
N SER A 251 -9.90 19.65 8.57
CA SER A 251 -10.61 19.26 9.80
C SER A 251 -10.59 20.34 10.88
N SER A 252 -9.53 21.13 10.97
CA SER A 252 -9.41 22.22 11.97
C SER A 252 -10.36 23.38 11.74
N LEU A 253 -10.75 23.60 10.47
CA LEU A 253 -11.77 24.61 10.13
C LEU A 253 -13.19 24.17 10.52
N ASN A 254 -13.41 22.87 10.70
CA ASN A 254 -14.71 22.31 11.01
C ASN A 254 -14.96 22.32 12.53
N LYS A 255 -15.49 23.41 13.03
CA LYS A 255 -15.97 23.49 14.42
C LYS A 255 -17.30 22.77 14.54
N ILE A 256 -17.28 21.53 15.03
CA ILE A 256 -18.46 20.65 15.08
C ILE A 256 -19.48 21.08 16.10
N PHE A 257 -19.04 21.63 17.24
CA PHE A 257 -19.86 22.22 18.25
C PHE A 257 -19.09 23.36 18.93
N PHE A 258 -19.75 24.44 19.28
CA PHE A 258 -19.17 25.54 20.05
C PHE A 258 -18.51 25.09 21.37
N MET A 259 -18.85 23.88 21.85
CA MET A 259 -18.36 23.33 23.13
C MET A 259 -17.37 22.17 23.00
N ILE A 260 -17.21 21.50 21.84
CA ILE A 260 -16.42 20.24 21.73
C ILE A 260 -15.09 20.44 21.03
N GLY A 261 -14.82 21.63 20.48
CA GLY A 261 -13.57 21.90 19.77
C GLY A 261 -13.56 21.45 18.29
N SER A 262 -12.36 21.34 17.71
CA SER A 262 -12.16 21.01 16.29
C SER A 262 -12.24 19.49 16.04
N ALA A 263 -12.52 19.12 14.78
CA ALA A 263 -12.54 17.72 14.32
C ALA A 263 -11.13 17.08 14.18
N ASP A 264 -10.11 17.72 14.74
CA ASP A 264 -8.71 17.32 14.51
C ASP A 264 -8.37 15.97 15.11
N LEU A 265 -8.77 15.73 16.36
CA LEU A 265 -8.38 14.53 17.08
C LEU A 265 -8.89 13.24 16.43
N PRO A 266 -10.18 13.08 16.06
CA PRO A 266 -10.65 11.90 15.34
C PRO A 266 -9.94 11.72 13.98
N THR A 267 -9.65 12.82 13.29
CA THR A 267 -8.97 12.83 12.00
C THR A 267 -7.54 12.33 12.13
N VAL A 268 -6.77 12.86 13.08
CA VAL A 268 -5.38 12.44 13.34
C VAL A 268 -5.32 11.00 13.81
N LEU A 269 -6.23 10.57 14.70
CA LEU A 269 -6.26 9.18 15.17
C LEU A 269 -6.59 8.20 14.06
N SER A 270 -7.53 8.50 13.18
CA SER A 270 -7.88 7.64 12.06
C SER A 270 -6.70 7.49 11.08
N TRP A 271 -6.00 8.59 10.79
CA TRP A 271 -4.80 8.56 9.98
C TRP A 271 -3.67 7.77 10.64
N LEU A 272 -3.43 7.96 11.95
CA LEU A 272 -2.41 7.23 12.70
C LEU A 272 -2.61 5.71 12.61
N VAL A 273 -3.86 5.26 12.72
CA VAL A 273 -4.21 3.85 12.58
C VAL A 273 -3.88 3.33 11.15
N MET A 274 -4.27 4.06 10.11
CA MET A 274 -3.89 3.72 8.73
C MET A 274 -2.37 3.67 8.56
N TYR A 275 -1.67 4.64 9.15
CA TYR A 275 -0.22 4.75 9.10
C TYR A 275 0.47 3.53 9.74
N ILE A 276 0.03 3.12 10.95
CA ILE A 276 0.58 1.92 11.64
C ILE A 276 0.41 0.68 10.77
N VAL A 277 -0.77 0.47 10.17
CA VAL A 277 -1.01 -0.69 9.31
C VAL A 277 -0.12 -0.65 8.07
N LYS A 278 -0.03 0.49 7.38
CA LYS A 278 0.81 0.65 6.20
C LYS A 278 2.29 0.47 6.50
N PHE A 279 2.78 1.08 7.57
CA PHE A 279 4.17 0.97 7.98
C PHE A 279 4.53 -0.46 8.41
N SER A 280 3.60 -1.14 9.11
CA SER A 280 3.75 -2.56 9.43
C SER A 280 3.77 -3.45 8.18
N LEU A 281 3.02 -3.11 7.13
CA LEU A 281 3.01 -3.83 5.86
C LEU A 281 4.37 -3.70 5.13
N LEU A 282 4.97 -2.51 5.11
CA LEU A 282 6.30 -2.27 4.56
C LEU A 282 7.38 -3.07 5.33
N LEU A 283 7.33 -3.02 6.67
CA LEU A 283 8.23 -3.79 7.53
C LEU A 283 8.02 -5.31 7.37
N TYR A 284 6.79 -5.75 7.16
CA TYR A 284 6.48 -7.16 6.89
C TYR A 284 7.13 -7.63 5.58
N ALA A 285 7.06 -6.85 4.50
CA ALA A 285 7.73 -7.19 3.24
C ALA A 285 9.24 -7.24 3.42
N MET A 286 9.82 -6.22 4.06
CA MET A 286 11.26 -6.15 4.37
C MET A 286 11.72 -7.36 5.18
N THR A 287 11.01 -7.69 6.25
CA THR A 287 11.35 -8.85 7.10
C THR A 287 11.16 -10.19 6.40
N SER A 288 10.14 -10.31 5.52
CA SER A 288 9.91 -11.51 4.72
C SER A 288 11.05 -11.75 3.72
N CYS A 289 11.56 -10.69 3.09
CA CYS A 289 12.73 -10.76 2.24
C CYS A 289 13.99 -11.15 3.02
N ALA A 290 14.24 -10.53 4.16
CA ALA A 290 15.39 -10.87 5.02
C ALA A 290 15.33 -12.30 5.53
N LYS A 291 14.15 -12.78 5.92
CA LYS A 291 13.95 -14.18 6.37
C LYS A 291 14.18 -15.20 5.26
N PHE A 292 13.95 -14.84 4.02
CA PHE A 292 14.27 -15.71 2.88
C PHE A 292 15.76 -16.05 2.80
N PHE A 293 16.65 -15.10 3.16
CA PHE A 293 18.11 -15.30 3.13
C PHE A 293 18.68 -15.84 4.45
N PHE A 294 18.17 -15.35 5.61
CA PHE A 294 18.75 -15.62 6.93
C PHE A 294 17.93 -16.60 7.79
N GLY A 295 16.85 -17.12 7.25
CA GLY A 295 15.95 -18.03 7.96
C GLY A 295 14.89 -17.33 8.83
N ASP A 296 13.88 -18.09 9.26
CA ASP A 296 12.72 -17.56 10.02
C ASP A 296 13.05 -17.39 11.50
N LYS A 297 13.91 -16.43 11.83
CA LYS A 297 14.26 -16.08 13.21
C LYS A 297 13.65 -14.72 13.58
N VAL A 298 13.15 -14.59 14.79
CA VAL A 298 12.60 -13.33 15.33
C VAL A 298 13.65 -12.21 15.29
N ILE A 299 14.90 -12.54 15.57
CA ILE A 299 16.02 -11.59 15.58
C ILE A 299 16.21 -10.88 14.22
N VAL A 300 15.92 -11.55 13.10
CA VAL A 300 15.98 -10.94 11.77
C VAL A 300 15.02 -9.77 11.65
N SER A 301 13.80 -9.92 12.18
CA SER A 301 12.81 -8.83 12.17
C SER A 301 13.23 -7.66 13.08
N LEU A 302 13.83 -7.96 14.23
CA LEU A 302 14.34 -6.92 15.13
C LEU A 302 15.50 -6.15 14.50
N ILE A 303 16.42 -6.84 13.81
CA ILE A 303 17.52 -6.19 13.08
C ILE A 303 16.96 -5.29 11.97
N CYS A 304 15.97 -5.74 11.19
CA CYS A 304 15.33 -4.93 10.17
C CYS A 304 14.75 -3.64 10.76
N GLY A 305 14.07 -3.73 11.89
CA GLY A 305 13.54 -2.54 12.55
C GLY A 305 14.60 -1.62 13.14
N ALA A 306 15.66 -2.20 13.72
CA ALA A 306 16.79 -1.40 14.19
C ALA A 306 17.48 -0.64 13.06
N ILE A 307 17.62 -1.25 11.87
CA ILE A 307 18.15 -0.59 10.69
C ILE A 307 17.26 0.62 10.32
N VAL A 308 15.94 0.40 10.21
CA VAL A 308 15.01 1.48 9.87
C VAL A 308 15.04 2.59 10.93
N TYR A 309 15.02 2.24 12.21
CA TYR A 309 15.13 3.20 13.31
C TYR A 309 16.42 4.03 13.21
N CYS A 310 17.58 3.38 13.04
CA CYS A 310 18.86 4.05 12.93
C CYS A 310 18.91 4.99 11.72
N ILE A 311 18.40 4.55 10.56
CA ILE A 311 18.41 5.40 9.36
C ILE A 311 17.50 6.62 9.55
N ILE A 312 16.33 6.47 10.15
CA ILE A 312 15.42 7.59 10.43
C ILE A 312 16.05 8.56 11.44
N CYS A 313 16.63 8.05 12.54
CA CYS A 313 17.13 8.89 13.62
C CYS A 313 18.51 9.51 13.36
N PHE A 314 19.43 8.79 12.72
CA PHE A 314 20.83 9.17 12.59
C PHE A 314 21.28 9.38 11.14
N GLY A 315 20.62 8.73 10.17
CA GLY A 315 21.11 8.73 8.78
C GLY A 315 20.80 10.01 8.04
N ILE A 316 19.74 10.70 8.40
CA ILE A 316 19.24 11.80 7.59
C ILE A 316 18.95 13.05 8.44
N GLY A 317 19.41 13.12 9.66
CA GLY A 317 19.56 14.26 10.59
C GLY A 317 18.61 15.46 10.54
N ASN A 318 17.84 15.63 9.47
CA ASN A 318 16.87 16.69 9.27
C ASN A 318 15.70 16.21 8.40
N LEU A 319 14.47 16.42 8.85
CA LEU A 319 13.23 16.16 8.10
C LEU A 319 13.24 16.83 6.70
N ASN A 320 13.83 18.02 6.59
CA ASN A 320 14.02 18.74 5.32
C ASN A 320 14.94 17.99 4.35
N THR A 321 15.99 17.34 4.84
CA THR A 321 16.94 16.60 3.99
C THR A 321 16.30 15.31 3.45
N ASN A 322 15.52 14.61 4.27
CA ASN A 322 14.73 13.46 3.86
C ASN A 322 13.74 13.82 2.76
N TYR A 323 13.09 14.93 2.93
CA TYR A 323 12.11 15.44 2.00
C TYR A 323 12.76 15.85 0.67
N THR A 324 13.85 16.59 0.68
CA THR A 324 14.58 16.98 -0.53
C THR A 324 15.17 15.79 -1.27
N LEU A 325 15.66 14.77 -0.57
CA LEU A 325 16.10 13.51 -1.19
C LEU A 325 14.96 12.74 -1.84
N ALA A 326 13.82 12.64 -1.16
CA ALA A 326 12.67 11.94 -1.67
C ALA A 326 11.99 12.65 -2.85
N THR A 327 12.03 13.98 -2.89
CA THR A 327 11.52 14.78 -4.02
C THR A 327 12.48 14.84 -5.22
N SER A 328 13.72 14.36 -5.06
CA SER A 328 14.74 14.30 -6.11
C SER A 328 14.59 13.05 -7.00
N TRP A 329 15.70 12.49 -7.44
CA TRP A 329 15.75 11.27 -8.28
C TRP A 329 15.25 10.00 -7.59
N LEU A 330 15.21 9.98 -6.26
CA LEU A 330 14.83 8.80 -5.46
C LEU A 330 13.38 8.36 -5.73
N ARG A 331 12.47 9.29 -6.03
CA ARG A 331 11.08 8.98 -6.40
C ARG A 331 10.98 8.14 -7.68
N TYR A 332 11.79 8.47 -8.69
CA TYR A 332 11.83 7.68 -9.93
C TYR A 332 12.36 6.27 -9.68
N LEU A 333 13.39 6.16 -8.84
CA LEU A 333 13.93 4.86 -8.45
C LEU A 333 12.87 4.01 -7.74
N MET A 334 12.16 4.57 -6.74
CA MET A 334 11.11 3.85 -6.01
C MET A 334 10.00 3.35 -6.93
N VAL A 335 9.49 4.21 -7.81
CA VAL A 335 8.40 3.85 -8.73
C VAL A 335 8.90 2.86 -9.78
N SER A 336 10.10 3.03 -10.31
CA SER A 336 10.69 2.09 -11.28
C SER A 336 10.87 0.70 -10.67
N ILE A 337 11.31 0.58 -9.42
CA ILE A 337 11.41 -0.71 -8.71
C ILE A 337 10.02 -1.31 -8.52
N GLU A 338 9.00 -0.51 -8.15
CA GLU A 338 7.63 -1.00 -8.00
C GLU A 338 7.12 -1.64 -9.30
N PHE A 339 7.24 -0.94 -10.43
CA PHE A 339 6.83 -1.46 -11.72
C PHE A 339 7.65 -2.69 -12.12
N ALA A 340 8.98 -2.62 -12.01
CA ALA A 340 9.86 -3.72 -12.38
C ALA A 340 9.55 -4.99 -11.57
N VAL A 341 9.36 -4.88 -10.26
CA VAL A 341 9.05 -6.03 -9.40
C VAL A 341 7.68 -6.62 -9.73
N VAL A 342 6.65 -5.78 -9.92
CA VAL A 342 5.30 -6.26 -10.25
C VAL A 342 5.28 -6.95 -11.61
N VAL A 343 5.91 -6.35 -12.63
CA VAL A 343 6.01 -6.93 -13.98
C VAL A 343 6.80 -8.24 -13.95
N ALA A 344 7.95 -8.26 -13.29
CA ALA A 344 8.77 -9.47 -13.18
C ALA A 344 8.05 -10.59 -12.43
N ALA A 345 7.33 -10.26 -11.35
CA ALA A 345 6.50 -11.20 -10.62
C ALA A 345 5.36 -11.77 -11.48
N TYR A 346 4.72 -10.92 -12.28
CA TYR A 346 3.65 -11.34 -13.19
C TYR A 346 4.17 -12.30 -14.27
N ILE A 347 5.30 -11.97 -14.91
CA ILE A 347 5.94 -12.84 -15.93
C ILE A 347 6.33 -14.17 -15.28
N ALA A 348 6.97 -14.13 -14.12
CA ALA A 348 7.39 -15.31 -13.38
C ALA A 348 6.20 -16.24 -13.04
N MET A 349 5.10 -15.66 -12.60
CA MET A 349 3.85 -16.37 -12.34
C MET A 349 3.31 -17.07 -13.60
N ARG A 350 3.26 -16.36 -14.73
CA ARG A 350 2.79 -16.91 -16.01
C ARG A 350 3.64 -18.09 -16.49
N VAL A 351 4.97 -17.95 -16.39
CA VAL A 351 5.89 -19.05 -16.74
C VAL A 351 5.69 -20.26 -15.82
N SER A 352 5.51 -20.05 -14.52
CA SER A 352 5.23 -21.13 -13.56
C SER A 352 3.92 -21.86 -13.88
N GLN A 353 2.85 -21.13 -14.19
CA GLN A 353 1.55 -21.71 -14.57
C GLN A 353 1.64 -22.54 -15.84
N SER A 354 2.34 -22.04 -16.88
CA SER A 354 2.52 -22.76 -18.13
C SER A 354 3.29 -24.07 -17.94
N LYS A 355 4.28 -24.10 -17.05
CA LYS A 355 5.00 -25.35 -16.71
C LYS A 355 4.10 -26.37 -16.01
N LYS A 356 3.28 -25.93 -15.05
CA LYS A 356 2.33 -26.83 -14.35
C LYS A 356 1.30 -27.42 -15.29
N GLN A 357 0.76 -26.62 -16.20
CA GLN A 357 -0.19 -27.08 -17.22
C GLN A 357 0.41 -28.13 -18.15
N LYS A 358 1.65 -27.92 -18.62
CA LYS A 358 2.37 -28.92 -19.43
C LYS A 358 2.58 -30.23 -18.67
N GLN A 359 2.98 -30.17 -17.41
CA GLN A 359 3.16 -31.39 -16.59
C GLN A 359 1.85 -32.16 -16.37
N GLN A 360 0.76 -31.44 -16.13
CA GLN A 360 -0.57 -32.08 -15.99
C GLN A 360 -1.05 -32.75 -17.29
N ASN A 361 -0.84 -32.09 -18.45
CA ASN A 361 -1.18 -32.67 -19.73
C ASN A 361 -0.34 -33.93 -20.02
N THR A 362 0.96 -33.90 -19.75
CA THR A 362 1.83 -35.08 -19.93
C THR A 362 1.45 -36.22 -19.00
N GLN A 363 1.03 -35.94 -17.76
CA GLN A 363 0.55 -36.97 -16.84
C GLN A 363 -0.80 -37.55 -17.29
N SER A 364 -1.72 -36.73 -17.81
CA SER A 364 -3.01 -37.22 -18.33
C SER A 364 -2.83 -38.03 -19.61
N GLU A 365 -1.87 -37.67 -20.49
CA GLU A 365 -1.52 -38.47 -21.67
C GLU A 365 -0.91 -39.83 -21.30
N ASN A 366 -0.01 -39.86 -20.30
CA ASN A 366 0.57 -41.11 -19.80
C ASN A 366 -0.44 -42.02 -19.11
N LEU A 367 -1.48 -41.47 -18.48
CA LEU A 367 -2.60 -42.21 -17.89
C LEU A 367 -3.61 -42.66 -18.93
N ALA A 368 -3.76 -41.98 -20.06
CA ALA A 368 -4.65 -42.30 -21.16
C ALA A 368 -4.07 -43.30 -22.15
N GLN A 369 -2.74 -43.60 -22.12
CA GLN A 369 -2.19 -44.72 -22.83
C GLN A 369 -2.52 -46.01 -22.08
N PRO A 370 -3.49 -46.82 -22.55
CA PRO A 370 -3.77 -48.12 -21.96
C PRO A 370 -2.47 -48.96 -22.14
N SER A 371 -2.12 -49.64 -21.05
CA SER A 371 -1.00 -50.59 -21.05
C SER A 371 -1.14 -51.62 -22.18
N ALA A 372 -0.69 -51.26 -23.37
CA ALA A 372 -0.62 -52.16 -24.51
C ALA A 372 0.13 -53.47 -24.20
N THR A 373 0.93 -53.43 -23.12
CA THR A 373 1.69 -54.62 -22.66
C THR A 373 0.84 -55.62 -21.88
N GLN A 374 -0.40 -55.33 -21.47
CA GLN A 374 -1.28 -56.32 -20.83
C GLN A 374 -2.25 -57.00 -21.80
N ALA A 375 -2.50 -56.38 -22.94
CA ALA A 375 -3.34 -57.01 -23.97
C ALA A 375 -2.65 -58.13 -24.70
N ASP A 376 -1.32 -58.06 -24.91
CA ASP A 376 -0.53 -59.11 -25.60
C ASP A 376 -0.29 -60.36 -24.75
N LYS A 377 -0.39 -60.28 -23.41
CA LYS A 377 -0.27 -61.45 -22.54
C LYS A 377 -1.56 -62.27 -22.40
N ALA A 378 -2.73 -61.69 -22.72
CA ALA A 378 -3.99 -62.40 -22.63
C ALA A 378 -4.34 -63.17 -23.94
N GLN A 379 -3.64 -62.95 -25.06
CA GLN A 379 -3.83 -63.66 -26.31
C GLN A 379 -2.88 -64.84 -26.56
N GLY A 380 -1.98 -65.11 -25.60
CA GLY A 380 -0.98 -66.17 -25.71
C GLY A 380 -1.30 -67.45 -24.90
N GLU A 381 -2.46 -67.54 -24.27
CA GLU A 381 -2.92 -68.72 -23.50
C GLU A 381 -4.28 -69.25 -23.99
N ILE A 382 -4.40 -69.56 -25.27
CA ILE A 382 -5.46 -70.45 -25.80
C ILE A 382 -4.79 -71.47 -26.72
#